data_d6af5dc671dfe3ecce82c2e132f28ba9
#
_entry.id   d6af5dc671dfe3ecce82c2e132f28ba9
#
_cell.length_a   1.000
_cell.length_b   1.000
_cell.length_c   1.000
_cell.angle_alpha   90.00
_cell.angle_beta   90.00
_cell.angle_gamma   90.00
#
_symmetry.space_group_name_H-M   'P 1'
#
loop_
_entity.id
_entity.type
_entity.pdbx_description
1 polymer ?
#
loop_
_entity_poly.entity_id
_entity_poly.type
_entity_poly.pdbx_seq_one_letter_code
_entity_poly.pdbx_strand_id
1 'polypeptide(L)'
;MATSLRDNLTSSYFNAAHKLYPKKARRRIIAYVESYDDIAFWRTLLEEFEDDEHYFQVMLPSATSLAKGKKMVLMNTLNTAELGRSLIACVDSDYDFLLQGATNTSRKINRNKYIFQTYTYAIENYHCFAESLHEVCVQATLNDRSILDFNFYLKKYSEIVYPLFLWNVWFYRQRDTYTFPMYDFHTYTSLREINLRHPEKSLESLQQRVNQKLSELKKRFSRSMNQVNALGTDLRELGLFPENTYLYMQGHHVMDNVVMKLLIPVCTVLRREREQEIKRLAEHNEQFKNELTCYQNSQVNVEIMLKKNVAYKRLFHYDWLRQDIREYLERGK
;
A
#
# COMPACT_ATOMS: atom_id res chain seq x y z
N MET A 1 6.32 8.24 -41.05
CA MET A 1 5.67 8.82 -39.87
C MET A 1 6.78 9.22 -38.91
N ALA A 2 6.86 10.50 -38.53
CA ALA A 2 7.87 10.94 -37.57
C ALA A 2 7.45 10.42 -36.18
N THR A 3 8.23 9.51 -35.63
CA THR A 3 8.08 9.07 -34.22
C THR A 3 8.29 10.27 -33.32
N SER A 4 7.37 10.52 -32.41
CA SER A 4 7.50 11.59 -31.42
C SER A 4 8.76 11.38 -30.59
N LEU A 5 9.46 12.46 -30.24
CA LEU A 5 10.63 12.41 -29.34
C LEU A 5 10.30 11.70 -28.02
N ARG A 6 9.02 11.73 -27.63
CA ARG A 6 8.46 11.06 -26.45
C ARG A 6 8.46 9.52 -26.54
N ASP A 7 8.38 8.98 -27.75
CA ASP A 7 8.31 7.52 -27.97
C ASP A 7 9.70 6.85 -27.87
N ASN A 8 10.77 7.64 -27.73
CA ASN A 8 12.16 7.20 -27.70
C ASN A 8 12.85 7.43 -26.34
N LEU A 9 12.09 7.68 -25.26
CA LEU A 9 12.64 7.87 -23.90
C LEU A 9 13.04 6.54 -23.27
N THR A 10 14.16 5.98 -23.70
CA THR A 10 14.71 4.71 -23.20
C THR A 10 15.86 4.94 -22.22
N SER A 11 16.28 3.91 -21.49
CA SER A 11 17.47 3.96 -20.63
C SER A 11 18.72 4.36 -21.42
N SER A 12 18.87 3.88 -22.65
CA SER A 12 19.97 4.26 -23.53
C SER A 12 19.96 5.72 -23.93
N TYR A 13 18.75 6.31 -24.18
CA TYR A 13 18.60 7.74 -24.41
C TYR A 13 19.07 8.56 -23.21
N PHE A 14 18.64 8.21 -21.99
CA PHE A 14 19.06 8.93 -20.77
C PHE A 14 20.55 8.77 -20.50
N ASN A 15 21.13 7.60 -20.77
CA ASN A 15 22.58 7.38 -20.70
C ASN A 15 23.36 8.23 -21.71
N ALA A 16 22.86 8.35 -22.95
CA ALA A 16 23.47 9.19 -23.98
C ALA A 16 23.37 10.68 -23.62
N ALA A 17 22.19 11.13 -23.15
CA ALA A 17 22.00 12.50 -22.69
C ALA A 17 22.92 12.83 -21.51
N HIS A 18 23.11 11.92 -20.57
CA HIS A 18 24.02 12.11 -19.44
C HIS A 18 25.48 12.32 -19.87
N LYS A 19 25.94 11.62 -20.93
CA LYS A 19 27.31 11.80 -21.47
C LYS A 19 27.57 13.21 -22.01
N LEU A 20 26.52 13.98 -22.30
CA LEU A 20 26.63 15.38 -22.76
C LEU A 20 26.79 16.39 -21.60
N TYR A 21 26.59 15.94 -20.35
CA TYR A 21 26.79 16.78 -19.16
C TYR A 21 28.27 16.78 -18.72
N PRO A 22 28.71 17.79 -17.95
CA PRO A 22 30.03 17.81 -17.36
C PRO A 22 30.33 16.53 -16.57
N LYS A 23 31.57 16.06 -16.60
CA LYS A 23 32.00 14.80 -15.88
C LYS A 23 31.67 14.78 -14.38
N LYS A 24 31.44 15.95 -13.76
CA LYS A 24 31.03 16.09 -12.36
C LYS A 24 29.49 16.15 -12.15
N ALA A 25 28.69 16.09 -13.21
CA ALA A 25 27.24 16.15 -13.06
C ALA A 25 26.71 14.81 -12.51
N ARG A 26 25.87 14.89 -11.49
CA ARG A 26 25.16 13.71 -10.93
C ARG A 26 24.35 13.03 -12.04
N ARG A 27 24.43 11.70 -12.10
CA ARG A 27 23.64 10.91 -13.03
C ARG A 27 22.16 10.91 -12.61
N ARG A 28 21.28 11.29 -13.52
CA ARG A 28 19.83 11.22 -13.33
C ARG A 28 19.34 9.81 -13.63
N ILE A 29 18.60 9.23 -12.68
CA ILE A 29 17.85 7.98 -12.84
C ILE A 29 16.37 8.33 -12.84
N ILE A 30 15.66 7.98 -13.92
CA ILE A 30 14.21 8.18 -14.02
C ILE A 30 13.53 6.97 -13.38
N ALA A 31 12.63 7.23 -12.43
CA ALA A 31 11.76 6.25 -11.82
C ALA A 31 10.30 6.51 -12.24
N TYR A 32 9.77 5.67 -13.12
CA TYR A 32 8.37 5.75 -13.50
C TYR A 32 7.48 5.06 -12.48
N VAL A 33 6.38 5.74 -12.13
CA VAL A 33 5.34 5.26 -11.21
C VAL A 33 3.98 5.20 -11.91
N GLU A 34 3.01 4.52 -11.32
CA GLU A 34 1.69 4.28 -11.92
C GLU A 34 0.75 5.48 -11.79
N SER A 35 0.84 6.23 -10.66
CA SER A 35 -0.05 7.33 -10.34
C SER A 35 0.64 8.49 -9.63
N TYR A 36 -0.05 9.62 -9.51
CA TYR A 36 0.44 10.77 -8.73
C TYR A 36 0.55 10.44 -7.24
N ASP A 37 -0.31 9.56 -6.72
CA ASP A 37 -0.29 9.16 -5.31
C ASP A 37 0.99 8.37 -4.96
N ASP A 38 1.56 7.65 -5.92
CA ASP A 38 2.78 6.84 -5.75
C ASP A 38 4.04 7.70 -5.63
N ILE A 39 4.03 8.93 -6.17
CA ILE A 39 5.22 9.79 -6.25
C ILE A 39 5.82 10.01 -4.86
N ALA A 40 5.00 10.34 -3.88
CA ALA A 40 5.49 10.63 -2.53
C ALA A 40 6.13 9.43 -1.85
N PHE A 41 5.53 8.24 -1.98
CA PHE A 41 6.04 7.00 -1.42
C PHE A 41 7.40 6.62 -2.03
N TRP A 42 7.46 6.52 -3.36
CA TRP A 42 8.69 6.15 -4.06
C TRP A 42 9.79 7.21 -3.94
N ARG A 43 9.41 8.51 -3.91
CA ARG A 43 10.37 9.58 -3.64
C ARG A 43 10.99 9.41 -2.26
N THR A 44 10.18 9.13 -1.23
CA THR A 44 10.64 8.92 0.16
C THR A 44 11.62 7.74 0.28
N LEU A 45 11.43 6.67 -0.50
CA LEU A 45 12.36 5.55 -0.53
C LEU A 45 13.64 5.89 -1.29
N LEU A 46 13.50 6.42 -2.50
CA LEU A 46 14.62 6.60 -3.43
C LEU A 46 15.59 7.70 -2.98
N GLU A 47 15.11 8.74 -2.29
CA GLU A 47 15.97 9.80 -1.74
C GLU A 47 16.95 9.30 -0.66
N GLU A 48 16.66 8.17 0.00
CA GLU A 48 17.58 7.55 0.96
C GLU A 48 18.89 7.04 0.29
N PHE A 49 18.91 6.92 -1.05
CA PHE A 49 19.99 6.40 -1.84
C PHE A 49 20.61 7.43 -2.81
N GLU A 50 20.25 8.70 -2.68
CA GLU A 50 20.89 9.76 -3.46
C GLU A 50 22.25 10.14 -2.86
N ASP A 51 23.21 10.40 -3.74
CA ASP A 51 24.56 10.78 -3.38
C ASP A 51 25.16 11.80 -4.38
N ASP A 52 26.47 11.99 -4.34
CA ASP A 52 27.19 12.89 -5.25
C ASP A 52 27.30 12.34 -6.68
N GLU A 53 27.04 11.04 -6.89
CA GLU A 53 27.14 10.39 -8.19
C GLU A 53 25.79 10.32 -8.92
N HIS A 54 24.68 10.16 -8.20
CA HIS A 54 23.35 9.98 -8.79
C HIS A 54 22.20 10.55 -7.96
N TYR A 55 21.10 10.82 -8.62
CA TYR A 55 19.82 11.21 -8.02
C TYR A 55 18.66 10.60 -8.78
N PHE A 56 17.50 10.48 -8.13
CA PHE A 56 16.29 9.93 -8.72
C PHE A 56 15.28 11.02 -9.07
N GLN A 57 14.68 10.91 -10.24
CA GLN A 57 13.52 11.71 -10.63
C GLN A 57 12.31 10.81 -10.77
N VAL A 58 11.40 10.90 -9.79
CA VAL A 58 10.15 10.14 -9.80
C VAL A 58 9.11 10.88 -10.62
N MET A 59 8.50 10.21 -11.60
CA MET A 59 7.52 10.82 -12.49
C MET A 59 6.61 9.78 -13.15
N LEU A 60 5.49 10.25 -13.69
CA LEU A 60 4.65 9.40 -14.53
C LEU A 60 5.21 9.32 -15.96
N PRO A 61 5.04 8.17 -16.64
CA PRO A 61 5.32 8.10 -18.06
C PRO A 61 4.38 9.06 -18.82
N SER A 62 4.93 9.75 -19.82
CA SER A 62 4.13 10.61 -20.68
C SER A 62 3.28 9.76 -21.63
N ALA A 63 2.10 9.35 -21.16
CA ALA A 63 1.17 8.55 -21.95
C ALA A 63 0.08 9.42 -22.56
N THR A 64 -0.22 9.16 -23.83
CA THR A 64 -1.32 9.77 -24.58
C THR A 64 -2.69 9.20 -24.21
N SER A 65 -2.78 8.20 -23.31
CA SER A 65 -4.05 7.65 -22.85
C SER A 65 -4.05 7.42 -21.32
N LEU A 66 -4.81 8.23 -20.63
CA LEU A 66 -5.15 8.09 -19.21
C LEU A 66 -6.22 6.99 -18.96
N ALA A 67 -6.64 6.27 -20.00
CA ALA A 67 -7.75 5.33 -19.94
C ALA A 67 -7.24 3.88 -19.90
N LYS A 68 -7.57 3.18 -18.80
CA LYS A 68 -7.46 1.75 -18.53
C LYS A 68 -6.11 1.22 -18.03
N GLY A 69 -6.09 0.91 -16.71
CA GLY A 69 -5.06 0.08 -16.08
C GLY A 69 -3.67 0.73 -16.12
N LYS A 70 -3.42 1.66 -15.21
CA LYS A 70 -2.16 2.44 -15.11
C LYS A 70 -0.93 1.52 -15.18
N LYS A 71 -0.94 0.40 -14.46
CA LYS A 71 0.10 -0.62 -14.49
C LYS A 71 0.28 -1.25 -15.88
N MET A 72 -0.82 -1.59 -16.57
CA MET A 72 -0.78 -2.12 -17.93
C MET A 72 -0.24 -1.11 -18.92
N VAL A 73 -0.56 0.17 -18.76
CA VAL A 73 0.00 1.26 -19.60
C VAL A 73 1.50 1.36 -19.33
N LEU A 74 1.91 1.39 -18.07
CA LEU A 74 3.33 1.40 -17.69
C LEU A 74 4.05 0.18 -18.26
N MET A 75 3.52 -1.02 -18.10
CA MET A 75 4.12 -2.28 -18.58
C MET A 75 4.08 -2.46 -20.10
N ASN A 76 3.14 -1.81 -20.80
CA ASN A 76 3.05 -1.85 -22.27
C ASN A 76 3.83 -0.71 -22.94
N THR A 77 3.86 0.47 -22.29
CA THR A 77 4.61 1.64 -22.76
C THR A 77 6.11 1.44 -22.57
N LEU A 78 6.49 0.79 -21.48
CA LEU A 78 7.87 0.36 -21.25
C LEU A 78 8.02 -1.05 -21.80
N ASN A 79 8.39 -1.14 -23.07
CA ASN A 79 8.98 -2.38 -23.54
C ASN A 79 10.10 -2.74 -22.55
N THR A 80 10.09 -3.95 -21.98
CA THR A 80 11.07 -4.36 -20.94
C THR A 80 12.53 -4.17 -21.40
N ALA A 81 12.76 -4.03 -22.70
CA ALA A 81 14.04 -3.67 -23.32
C ALA A 81 14.46 -2.20 -23.08
N GLU A 82 13.54 -1.33 -22.68
CA GLU A 82 13.80 0.11 -22.47
C GLU A 82 14.26 0.41 -21.03
N LEU A 83 13.92 -0.48 -20.07
CA LEU A 83 14.37 -0.37 -18.70
C LEU A 83 15.87 -0.68 -18.59
N GLY A 84 16.54 -0.01 -17.66
CA GLY A 84 17.98 -0.15 -17.49
C GLY A 84 18.53 0.74 -16.39
N ARG A 85 19.83 0.97 -16.43
CA ARG A 85 20.56 1.73 -15.41
C ARG A 85 20.13 3.19 -15.24
N SER A 86 19.39 3.78 -16.15
CA SER A 86 18.93 5.18 -16.09
C SER A 86 17.43 5.32 -16.16
N LEU A 87 16.71 4.19 -16.26
CA LEU A 87 15.27 4.15 -16.33
C LEU A 87 14.76 2.91 -15.60
N ILE A 88 14.06 3.10 -14.50
CA ILE A 88 13.46 2.04 -13.69
C ILE A 88 11.93 2.22 -13.64
N ALA A 89 11.22 1.15 -13.31
CA ALA A 89 9.78 1.18 -13.06
C ALA A 89 9.49 0.80 -11.60
N CYS A 90 8.61 1.55 -10.97
CA CYS A 90 8.16 1.35 -9.60
C CYS A 90 6.65 1.10 -9.65
N VAL A 91 6.20 -0.08 -9.22
CA VAL A 91 4.83 -0.55 -9.43
C VAL A 91 4.22 -1.09 -8.14
N ASP A 92 2.90 -1.07 -8.07
CA ASP A 92 2.19 -1.83 -7.07
C ASP A 92 2.30 -3.32 -7.37
N SER A 93 2.46 -4.13 -6.33
CA SER A 93 2.53 -5.58 -6.49
C SER A 93 1.19 -6.16 -6.96
N ASP A 94 0.07 -5.62 -6.50
CA ASP A 94 -1.21 -6.32 -6.56
C ASP A 94 -1.06 -7.75 -6.00
N TYR A 95 -1.42 -8.77 -6.78
CA TYR A 95 -1.10 -10.18 -6.46
C TYR A 95 0.14 -10.71 -7.19
N ASP A 96 0.83 -9.90 -8.01
CA ASP A 96 1.92 -10.38 -8.86
C ASP A 96 3.09 -10.97 -8.06
N PHE A 97 3.39 -10.40 -6.87
CA PHE A 97 4.35 -10.98 -5.95
C PHE A 97 3.90 -12.35 -5.43
N LEU A 98 2.64 -12.48 -5.00
CA LEU A 98 2.11 -13.74 -4.45
C LEU A 98 1.93 -14.83 -5.51
N LEU A 99 1.71 -14.43 -6.76
CA LEU A 99 1.50 -15.34 -7.87
C LEU A 99 2.79 -15.97 -8.40
N GLN A 100 3.96 -15.43 -8.08
CA GLN A 100 5.29 -15.99 -8.39
C GLN A 100 5.45 -16.48 -9.85
N GLY A 101 4.94 -15.69 -10.81
CA GLY A 101 5.04 -15.99 -12.23
C GLY A 101 3.91 -16.86 -12.80
N ALA A 102 2.84 -17.14 -12.05
CA ALA A 102 1.66 -17.86 -12.56
C ALA A 102 0.94 -17.08 -13.69
N THR A 103 1.04 -15.76 -13.69
CA THR A 103 0.57 -14.89 -14.78
C THR A 103 1.75 -14.32 -15.58
N ASN A 104 1.48 -13.82 -16.80
CA ASN A 104 2.51 -13.19 -17.61
C ASN A 104 3.03 -11.89 -16.97
N THR A 105 2.15 -11.10 -16.35
CA THR A 105 2.51 -9.86 -15.63
C THR A 105 3.39 -10.18 -14.44
N SER A 106 2.97 -11.09 -13.56
CA SER A 106 3.74 -11.55 -12.42
C SER A 106 5.14 -12.05 -12.84
N ARG A 107 5.22 -12.81 -13.95
CA ARG A 107 6.51 -13.30 -14.46
C ARG A 107 7.42 -12.17 -14.91
N LYS A 108 6.88 -11.15 -15.60
CA LYS A 108 7.64 -9.98 -16.04
C LYS A 108 8.18 -9.18 -14.87
N ILE A 109 7.32 -8.88 -13.88
CA ILE A 109 7.67 -8.08 -12.71
C ILE A 109 8.72 -8.80 -11.87
N ASN A 110 8.47 -10.05 -11.49
CA ASN A 110 9.37 -10.79 -10.58
C ASN A 110 10.74 -11.14 -11.21
N ARG A 111 10.88 -11.11 -12.54
CA ARG A 111 12.14 -11.44 -13.23
C ARG A 111 12.95 -10.24 -13.70
N ASN A 112 12.35 -9.05 -13.77
CA ASN A 112 13.04 -7.88 -14.29
C ASN A 112 13.66 -7.08 -13.15
N LYS A 113 14.99 -7.06 -13.10
CA LYS A 113 15.79 -6.36 -12.07
C LYS A 113 15.71 -4.82 -12.09
N TYR A 114 14.98 -4.24 -13.03
CA TYR A 114 14.72 -2.81 -13.14
C TYR A 114 13.26 -2.45 -12.85
N ILE A 115 12.47 -3.43 -12.39
CA ILE A 115 11.10 -3.23 -11.92
C ILE A 115 11.09 -3.48 -10.42
N PHE A 116 10.73 -2.47 -9.67
CA PHE A 116 10.58 -2.51 -8.22
C PHE A 116 9.09 -2.57 -7.86
N GLN A 117 8.70 -3.49 -7.02
CA GLN A 117 7.31 -3.69 -6.63
C GLN A 117 7.14 -3.53 -5.12
N THR A 118 5.95 -3.14 -4.67
CA THR A 118 5.68 -2.86 -3.25
C THR A 118 5.81 -4.06 -2.31
N TYR A 119 5.81 -5.29 -2.79
CA TYR A 119 5.75 -6.55 -2.01
C TYR A 119 4.44 -6.73 -1.23
N THR A 120 3.90 -5.68 -0.59
CA THR A 120 2.50 -5.59 -0.18
C THR A 120 1.61 -5.46 -1.41
N TYR A 121 0.28 -5.45 -1.26
CA TYR A 121 -0.58 -5.30 -2.44
C TYR A 121 -0.31 -3.97 -3.17
N ALA A 122 -0.27 -2.85 -2.44
CA ALA A 122 -0.05 -1.51 -2.98
C ALA A 122 0.53 -0.57 -1.90
N ILE A 123 0.81 0.68 -2.25
CA ILE A 123 1.35 1.68 -1.30
C ILE A 123 0.40 1.96 -0.14
N GLU A 124 -0.93 1.87 -0.32
CA GLU A 124 -1.89 2.08 0.75
C GLU A 124 -1.71 1.10 1.91
N ASN A 125 -1.22 -0.13 1.64
CA ASN A 125 -0.96 -1.10 2.69
C ASN A 125 0.19 -0.64 3.61
N TYR A 126 1.17 0.10 3.09
CA TYR A 126 2.20 0.74 3.91
C TYR A 126 1.60 1.84 4.79
N HIS A 127 0.77 2.71 4.23
CA HIS A 127 0.08 3.74 5.02
C HIS A 127 -0.81 3.15 6.11
N CYS A 128 -1.39 1.97 5.85
CA CYS A 128 -2.23 1.21 6.78
C CYS A 128 -1.45 0.37 7.80
N PHE A 129 -0.14 0.55 7.92
CA PHE A 129 0.68 -0.20 8.87
C PHE A 129 0.21 -0.01 10.32
N ALA A 130 -0.20 -1.10 10.97
CA ALA A 130 -0.93 -1.08 12.24
C ALA A 130 -0.19 -0.30 13.34
N GLU A 131 1.13 -0.47 13.45
CA GLU A 131 1.94 0.19 14.48
C GLU A 131 2.01 1.71 14.34
N SER A 132 1.68 2.24 13.16
CA SER A 132 1.71 3.68 12.90
C SER A 132 0.39 4.38 13.13
N LEU A 133 -0.73 3.66 13.28
CA LEU A 133 -2.07 4.24 13.28
C LEU A 133 -2.37 5.07 14.53
N HIS A 134 -1.79 4.73 15.67
CA HIS A 134 -1.91 5.57 16.87
C HIS A 134 -1.30 6.95 16.62
N GLU A 135 -0.12 7.01 16.03
CA GLU A 135 0.53 8.28 15.70
C GLU A 135 -0.28 9.11 14.71
N VAL A 136 -0.93 8.47 13.73
CA VAL A 136 -1.89 9.16 12.84
C VAL A 136 -3.01 9.82 13.63
N CYS A 137 -3.57 9.12 14.65
CA CYS A 137 -4.58 9.70 15.52
C CYS A 137 -4.05 10.90 16.30
N VAL A 138 -2.85 10.80 16.88
CA VAL A 138 -2.19 11.88 17.63
C VAL A 138 -2.00 13.11 16.74
N GLN A 139 -1.42 12.94 15.56
CA GLN A 139 -1.16 14.02 14.62
C GLN A 139 -2.43 14.67 14.08
N ALA A 140 -3.51 13.87 13.87
CA ALA A 140 -4.77 14.38 13.37
C ALA A 140 -5.63 15.10 14.43
N THR A 141 -5.43 14.78 15.72
CA THR A 141 -6.32 15.24 16.81
C THR A 141 -5.61 15.98 17.93
N LEU A 142 -4.29 16.00 17.93
CA LEU A 142 -3.46 16.59 18.98
C LEU A 142 -3.78 16.05 20.39
N ASN A 143 -4.19 14.78 20.46
CA ASN A 143 -4.53 14.06 21.68
C ASN A 143 -3.84 12.70 21.67
N ASP A 144 -2.96 12.44 22.65
CA ASP A 144 -2.09 11.25 22.73
C ASP A 144 -2.74 10.08 23.49
N ARG A 145 -4.03 10.16 23.78
CA ARG A 145 -4.72 9.07 24.49
C ARG A 145 -4.91 7.88 23.57
N SER A 146 -4.49 6.68 24.01
CA SER A 146 -4.78 5.43 23.33
C SER A 146 -6.19 4.94 23.66
N ILE A 147 -7.04 4.76 22.62
CA ILE A 147 -8.42 4.24 22.75
C ILE A 147 -8.52 2.82 22.23
N LEU A 148 -7.80 2.48 21.16
CA LEU A 148 -7.86 1.20 20.49
C LEU A 148 -6.43 0.68 20.23
N ASP A 149 -6.19 -0.57 20.57
CA ASP A 149 -4.99 -1.28 20.15
C ASP A 149 -5.15 -1.71 18.67
N PHE A 150 -4.63 -0.88 17.77
CA PHE A 150 -4.68 -1.13 16.32
C PHE A 150 -3.91 -2.39 15.91
N ASN A 151 -2.79 -2.69 16.60
CA ASN A 151 -1.97 -3.87 16.31
C ASN A 151 -2.77 -5.14 16.61
N PHE A 152 -3.32 -5.23 17.80
CA PHE A 152 -4.17 -6.35 18.18
C PHE A 152 -5.38 -6.49 17.25
N TYR A 153 -6.05 -5.38 16.96
CA TYR A 153 -7.27 -5.39 16.14
C TYR A 153 -7.00 -5.85 14.70
N LEU A 154 -6.00 -5.28 14.02
CA LEU A 154 -5.67 -5.64 12.63
C LEU A 154 -5.06 -7.03 12.52
N LYS A 155 -4.32 -7.49 13.55
CA LYS A 155 -3.90 -8.88 13.66
C LYS A 155 -5.11 -9.82 13.69
N LYS A 156 -6.10 -9.57 14.57
CA LYS A 156 -7.32 -10.38 14.67
C LYS A 156 -8.15 -10.32 13.39
N TYR A 157 -8.30 -9.13 12.80
CA TYR A 157 -8.92 -8.97 11.49
C TYR A 157 -8.26 -9.87 10.44
N SER A 158 -6.93 -9.82 10.34
CA SER A 158 -6.14 -10.60 9.40
C SER A 158 -6.31 -12.11 9.60
N GLU A 159 -6.22 -12.60 10.84
CA GLU A 159 -6.43 -14.01 11.18
C GLU A 159 -7.82 -14.51 10.72
N ILE A 160 -8.86 -13.66 10.87
CA ILE A 160 -10.23 -13.98 10.48
C ILE A 160 -10.34 -14.09 8.95
N VAL A 161 -9.78 -13.14 8.19
CA VAL A 161 -9.95 -13.09 6.74
C VAL A 161 -8.99 -14.01 5.99
N TYR A 162 -7.89 -14.42 6.59
CA TYR A 162 -6.85 -15.25 5.99
C TYR A 162 -7.37 -16.49 5.25
N PRO A 163 -8.23 -17.34 5.81
CA PRO A 163 -8.70 -18.52 5.09
C PRO A 163 -9.48 -18.18 3.80
N LEU A 164 -10.24 -17.07 3.82
CA LEU A 164 -10.98 -16.61 2.65
C LEU A 164 -10.06 -15.96 1.62
N PHE A 165 -9.02 -15.25 2.09
CA PHE A 165 -7.96 -14.69 1.26
C PHE A 165 -7.21 -15.76 0.47
N LEU A 166 -6.89 -16.91 1.09
CA LEU A 166 -6.26 -18.04 0.40
C LEU A 166 -7.09 -18.51 -0.80
N TRP A 167 -8.42 -18.60 -0.65
CA TRP A 167 -9.32 -18.94 -1.76
C TRP A 167 -9.28 -17.89 -2.86
N ASN A 168 -9.29 -16.61 -2.51
CA ASN A 168 -9.24 -15.54 -3.51
C ASN A 168 -7.94 -15.60 -4.32
N VAL A 169 -6.77 -15.68 -3.65
CA VAL A 169 -5.47 -15.82 -4.34
C VAL A 169 -5.39 -17.12 -5.15
N TRP A 170 -5.96 -18.22 -4.65
CA TRP A 170 -5.98 -19.49 -5.37
C TRP A 170 -6.74 -19.37 -6.70
N PHE A 171 -7.93 -18.74 -6.71
CA PHE A 171 -8.66 -18.49 -7.95
C PHE A 171 -7.87 -17.60 -8.92
N TYR A 172 -7.23 -16.55 -8.43
CA TYR A 172 -6.34 -15.72 -9.26
C TYR A 172 -5.18 -16.53 -9.86
N ARG A 173 -4.58 -17.43 -9.09
CA ARG A 173 -3.52 -18.35 -9.58
C ARG A 173 -4.03 -19.28 -10.67
N GLN A 174 -5.29 -19.71 -10.59
CA GLN A 174 -5.97 -20.50 -11.63
C GLN A 174 -6.44 -19.66 -12.83
N ARG A 175 -6.26 -18.34 -12.81
CA ARG A 175 -6.77 -17.36 -13.79
C ARG A 175 -8.31 -17.34 -13.85
N ASP A 176 -8.97 -17.76 -12.80
CA ASP A 176 -10.42 -17.68 -12.61
C ASP A 176 -10.76 -16.50 -11.70
N THR A 177 -10.93 -15.32 -12.30
CA THR A 177 -11.32 -14.10 -11.59
C THR A 177 -12.84 -13.93 -11.50
N TYR A 178 -13.63 -14.87 -12.01
CA TYR A 178 -15.10 -14.78 -12.08
C TYR A 178 -15.79 -15.57 -10.97
N THR A 179 -15.26 -16.72 -10.58
CA THR A 179 -15.90 -17.60 -9.58
C THR A 179 -15.94 -16.98 -8.18
N PHE A 180 -14.90 -16.28 -7.80
CA PHE A 180 -14.84 -15.52 -6.56
C PHE A 180 -14.08 -14.19 -6.80
N PRO A 181 -14.75 -13.23 -7.45
CA PRO A 181 -14.15 -11.96 -7.84
C PRO A 181 -13.74 -11.12 -6.62
N MET A 182 -12.84 -10.15 -6.83
CA MET A 182 -12.37 -9.24 -5.80
C MET A 182 -13.52 -8.49 -5.11
N TYR A 183 -14.55 -8.10 -5.87
CA TYR A 183 -15.73 -7.43 -5.31
C TYR A 183 -16.45 -8.31 -4.26
N ASP A 184 -16.64 -9.59 -4.55
CA ASP A 184 -17.24 -10.52 -3.59
C ASP A 184 -16.36 -10.67 -2.35
N PHE A 185 -15.03 -10.83 -2.55
CA PHE A 185 -14.08 -10.90 -1.45
C PHE A 185 -14.19 -9.67 -0.55
N HIS A 186 -14.26 -8.46 -1.11
CA HIS A 186 -14.44 -7.21 -0.35
C HIS A 186 -15.75 -7.19 0.43
N THR A 187 -16.84 -7.67 -0.14
CA THR A 187 -18.14 -7.71 0.54
C THR A 187 -18.09 -8.51 1.84
N TYR A 188 -17.35 -9.63 1.84
CA TYR A 188 -17.20 -10.48 3.03
C TYR A 188 -16.16 -9.97 4.02
N THR A 189 -15.18 -9.17 3.59
CA THR A 189 -14.05 -8.73 4.41
C THR A 189 -14.13 -7.29 4.90
N SER A 190 -15.06 -6.46 4.39
CA SER A 190 -15.30 -5.10 4.89
C SER A 190 -15.73 -5.09 6.36
N LEU A 191 -15.20 -4.16 7.15
CA LEU A 191 -15.73 -3.88 8.48
C LEU A 191 -17.02 -3.07 8.37
N ARG A 192 -17.97 -3.39 9.25
CA ARG A 192 -19.16 -2.56 9.50
C ARG A 192 -18.81 -1.45 10.48
N GLU A 193 -19.81 -0.71 10.94
CA GLU A 193 -19.63 0.28 12.01
C GLU A 193 -19.03 -0.35 13.26
N ILE A 194 -18.11 0.39 13.89
CA ILE A 194 -17.39 -0.05 15.06
C ILE A 194 -17.90 0.70 16.28
N ASN A 195 -18.29 -0.06 17.29
CA ASN A 195 -18.55 0.47 18.61
C ASN A 195 -17.26 0.40 19.43
N LEU A 196 -16.64 1.54 19.72
CA LEU A 196 -15.37 1.59 20.48
C LEU A 196 -15.46 1.08 21.91
N ARG A 197 -16.68 0.93 22.49
CA ARG A 197 -16.85 0.28 23.80
C ARG A 197 -16.80 -1.25 23.71
N HIS A 198 -17.10 -1.80 22.54
CA HIS A 198 -17.17 -3.22 22.26
C HIS A 198 -16.60 -3.50 20.85
N PRO A 199 -15.31 -3.20 20.60
CA PRO A 199 -14.73 -3.34 19.25
C PRO A 199 -14.71 -4.79 18.76
N GLU A 200 -14.69 -5.77 19.68
CA GLU A 200 -14.73 -7.21 19.41
C GLU A 200 -15.99 -7.65 18.64
N LYS A 201 -17.15 -7.00 18.86
CA LYS A 201 -18.41 -7.34 18.16
C LYS A 201 -18.35 -7.18 16.65
N SER A 202 -17.55 -6.23 16.16
CA SER A 202 -17.35 -6.05 14.73
C SER A 202 -16.52 -7.19 14.12
N LEU A 203 -15.55 -7.73 14.87
CA LEU A 203 -14.76 -8.90 14.50
C LEU A 203 -15.61 -10.19 14.54
N GLU A 204 -16.48 -10.34 15.52
CA GLU A 204 -17.42 -11.47 15.59
C GLU A 204 -18.37 -11.49 14.39
N SER A 205 -18.93 -10.33 14.03
CA SER A 205 -19.77 -10.17 12.83
C SER A 205 -19.00 -10.46 11.53
N LEU A 206 -17.75 -10.05 11.46
CA LEU A 206 -16.85 -10.37 10.34
C LEU A 206 -16.61 -11.87 10.26
N GLN A 207 -16.27 -12.51 11.38
CA GLN A 207 -16.01 -13.96 11.47
C GLN A 207 -17.21 -14.77 10.98
N GLN A 208 -18.42 -14.39 11.35
CA GLN A 208 -19.65 -15.07 10.90
C GLN A 208 -19.80 -15.01 9.38
N ARG A 209 -19.63 -13.82 8.77
CA ARG A 209 -19.72 -13.65 7.31
C ARG A 209 -18.64 -14.43 6.56
N VAL A 210 -17.40 -14.34 7.05
CA VAL A 210 -16.26 -15.07 6.47
C VAL A 210 -16.50 -16.58 6.55
N ASN A 211 -16.93 -17.10 7.70
CA ASN A 211 -17.22 -18.53 7.88
C ASN A 211 -18.35 -19.03 6.99
N GLN A 212 -19.38 -18.21 6.80
CA GLN A 212 -20.48 -18.53 5.88
C GLN A 212 -19.96 -18.74 4.46
N LYS A 213 -19.19 -17.76 3.92
CA LYS A 213 -18.64 -17.85 2.57
C LYS A 213 -17.61 -18.96 2.44
N LEU A 214 -16.77 -19.13 3.45
CA LEU A 214 -15.78 -20.20 3.48
C LEU A 214 -16.43 -21.59 3.43
N SER A 215 -17.54 -21.80 4.14
CA SER A 215 -18.30 -23.06 4.12
C SER A 215 -18.88 -23.33 2.74
N GLU A 216 -19.41 -22.31 2.05
CA GLU A 216 -19.89 -22.41 0.66
C GLU A 216 -18.76 -22.84 -0.29
N LEU A 217 -17.61 -22.16 -0.24
CA LEU A 217 -16.46 -22.46 -1.10
C LEU A 217 -15.91 -23.87 -0.85
N LYS A 218 -15.75 -24.27 0.41
CA LYS A 218 -15.29 -25.60 0.78
C LYS A 218 -16.22 -26.70 0.30
N LYS A 219 -17.54 -26.48 0.38
CA LYS A 219 -18.55 -27.44 -0.14
C LYS A 219 -18.47 -27.53 -1.66
N ARG A 220 -18.41 -26.40 -2.35
CA ARG A 220 -18.41 -26.34 -3.83
C ARG A 220 -17.10 -26.85 -4.43
N PHE A 221 -15.97 -26.56 -3.80
CA PHE A 221 -14.62 -26.87 -4.29
C PHE A 221 -13.85 -27.81 -3.36
N SER A 222 -14.52 -28.82 -2.80
CA SER A 222 -13.94 -29.76 -1.83
C SER A 222 -12.66 -30.45 -2.33
N ARG A 223 -12.58 -30.75 -3.64
CA ARG A 223 -11.39 -31.36 -4.26
C ARG A 223 -10.17 -30.44 -4.32
N SER A 224 -10.37 -29.14 -4.25
CA SER A 224 -9.29 -28.14 -4.33
C SER A 224 -8.71 -27.75 -2.97
N MET A 225 -9.28 -28.22 -1.86
CA MET A 225 -8.85 -27.85 -0.51
C MET A 225 -7.36 -28.09 -0.25
N ASN A 226 -6.83 -29.24 -0.71
CA ASN A 226 -5.41 -29.55 -0.55
C ASN A 226 -4.52 -28.55 -1.30
N GLN A 227 -4.95 -28.08 -2.47
CA GLN A 227 -4.23 -27.09 -3.26
C GLN A 227 -4.25 -25.71 -2.59
N VAL A 228 -5.38 -25.32 -2.00
CA VAL A 228 -5.50 -24.07 -1.23
C VAL A 228 -4.64 -24.12 0.03
N ASN A 229 -4.59 -25.25 0.72
CA ASN A 229 -3.73 -25.41 1.89
C ASN A 229 -2.24 -25.38 1.52
N ALA A 230 -1.85 -26.03 0.43
CA ALA A 230 -0.48 -25.98 -0.10
C ALA A 230 -0.08 -24.56 -0.49
N LEU A 231 -1.00 -23.82 -1.14
CA LEU A 231 -0.78 -22.39 -1.43
C LEU A 231 -0.48 -21.60 -0.13
N GLY A 232 -1.21 -21.88 0.96
CA GLY A 232 -0.95 -21.23 2.25
C GLY A 232 0.48 -21.48 2.77
N THR A 233 1.07 -22.64 2.47
CA THR A 233 2.48 -22.93 2.79
C THR A 233 3.42 -22.13 1.89
N ASP A 234 3.19 -22.12 0.58
CA ASP A 234 3.98 -21.33 -0.39
C ASP A 234 3.98 -19.84 -0.01
N LEU A 235 2.83 -19.30 0.40
CA LEU A 235 2.71 -17.88 0.75
C LEU A 235 3.43 -17.50 2.06
N ARG A 236 3.55 -18.44 2.99
CA ARG A 236 4.37 -18.21 4.21
C ARG A 236 5.84 -18.01 3.90
N GLU A 237 6.37 -18.71 2.90
CA GLU A 237 7.74 -18.53 2.43
C GLU A 237 7.96 -17.13 1.83
N LEU A 238 6.88 -16.47 1.38
CA LEU A 238 6.89 -15.10 0.90
C LEU A 238 6.62 -14.06 2.00
N GLY A 239 6.55 -14.48 3.27
CA GLY A 239 6.31 -13.58 4.40
C GLY A 239 4.84 -13.27 4.69
N LEU A 240 3.89 -13.96 4.02
CA LEU A 240 2.48 -13.81 4.30
C LEU A 240 2.04 -14.81 5.37
N PHE A 241 1.64 -14.29 6.52
CA PHE A 241 1.12 -15.05 7.65
C PHE A 241 -0.33 -14.66 7.95
N PRO A 242 -1.08 -15.49 8.71
CA PRO A 242 -2.45 -15.14 9.09
C PRO A 242 -2.58 -13.74 9.72
N GLU A 243 -1.63 -13.35 10.56
CA GLU A 243 -1.64 -12.11 11.33
C GLU A 243 -1.34 -10.84 10.53
N ASN A 244 -0.75 -10.96 9.34
CA ASN A 244 -0.39 -9.83 8.48
C ASN A 244 -1.11 -9.81 7.13
N THR A 245 -2.15 -10.62 6.96
CA THR A 245 -2.90 -10.78 5.70
C THR A 245 -3.40 -9.45 5.14
N TYR A 246 -3.78 -8.49 5.99
CA TYR A 246 -4.26 -7.16 5.56
C TYR A 246 -3.25 -6.40 4.71
N LEU A 247 -1.95 -6.67 4.85
CA LEU A 247 -0.90 -6.05 4.05
C LEU A 247 -0.89 -6.52 2.58
N TYR A 248 -1.52 -7.65 2.29
CA TYR A 248 -1.55 -8.26 0.96
C TYR A 248 -2.94 -8.24 0.31
N MET A 249 -3.93 -7.63 0.98
CA MET A 249 -5.24 -7.36 0.42
C MET A 249 -5.22 -6.06 -0.36
N GLN A 250 -6.18 -5.88 -1.28
CA GLN A 250 -6.26 -4.66 -2.08
C GLN A 250 -6.18 -3.39 -1.21
N GLY A 251 -5.20 -2.52 -1.52
CA GLY A 251 -4.82 -1.40 -0.66
C GLY A 251 -5.96 -0.42 -0.40
N HIS A 252 -6.66 0.04 -1.43
CA HIS A 252 -7.82 0.91 -1.27
C HIS A 252 -8.93 0.26 -0.41
N HIS A 253 -9.18 -1.04 -0.60
CA HIS A 253 -10.17 -1.73 0.24
C HIS A 253 -9.76 -1.73 1.72
N VAL A 254 -8.50 -2.04 2.02
CA VAL A 254 -7.98 -2.03 3.40
C VAL A 254 -8.04 -0.62 3.98
N MET A 255 -7.63 0.39 3.22
CA MET A 255 -7.67 1.77 3.66
C MET A 255 -9.10 2.22 3.98
N ASP A 256 -10.03 2.10 3.01
CA ASP A 256 -11.36 2.72 3.10
C ASP A 256 -12.33 1.90 3.95
N ASN A 257 -12.27 0.56 3.84
CA ASN A 257 -13.28 -0.34 4.42
C ASN A 257 -12.80 -1.07 5.68
N VAL A 258 -11.54 -0.84 6.10
CA VAL A 258 -10.99 -1.40 7.33
C VAL A 258 -10.39 -0.29 8.18
N VAL A 259 -9.28 0.32 7.76
CA VAL A 259 -8.50 1.25 8.58
C VAL A 259 -9.23 2.55 8.85
N MET A 260 -9.83 3.19 7.84
CA MET A 260 -10.62 4.41 8.05
C MET A 260 -11.87 4.18 8.91
N LYS A 261 -12.45 2.96 8.88
CA LYS A 261 -13.54 2.56 9.79
C LYS A 261 -13.12 2.49 11.25
N LEU A 262 -11.81 2.29 11.53
CA LEU A 262 -11.23 2.34 12.88
C LEU A 262 -10.83 3.77 13.25
N LEU A 263 -10.11 4.46 12.34
CA LEU A 263 -9.51 5.77 12.63
C LEU A 263 -10.55 6.85 12.86
N ILE A 264 -11.60 6.93 12.01
CA ILE A 264 -12.60 8.01 12.10
C ILE A 264 -13.30 8.02 13.47
N PRO A 265 -13.86 6.90 13.99
CA PRO A 265 -14.48 6.87 15.31
C PRO A 265 -13.50 7.22 16.44
N VAL A 266 -12.26 6.67 16.39
CA VAL A 266 -11.22 6.94 17.39
C VAL A 266 -10.89 8.43 17.41
N CYS A 267 -10.57 9.02 16.25
CA CYS A 267 -10.27 10.45 16.15
C CYS A 267 -11.46 11.33 16.57
N THR A 268 -12.68 10.91 16.30
CA THR A 268 -13.89 11.64 16.73
C THR A 268 -13.99 11.70 18.27
N VAL A 269 -13.70 10.59 18.95
CA VAL A 269 -13.70 10.55 20.42
C VAL A 269 -12.56 11.41 20.97
N LEU A 270 -11.35 11.28 20.43
CA LEU A 270 -10.19 12.04 20.86
C LEU A 270 -10.39 13.58 20.73
N ARG A 271 -11.01 14.02 19.64
CA ARG A 271 -11.36 15.43 19.42
C ARG A 271 -12.36 15.91 20.47
N ARG A 272 -13.44 15.16 20.69
CA ARG A 272 -14.45 15.51 21.70
C ARG A 272 -13.86 15.62 23.10
N GLU A 273 -12.97 14.72 23.48
CA GLU A 273 -12.30 14.74 24.78
C GLU A 273 -11.44 16.01 24.94
N ARG A 274 -10.68 16.38 23.90
CA ARG A 274 -9.87 17.60 23.93
C ARG A 274 -10.75 18.86 24.00
N GLU A 275 -11.84 18.91 23.25
CA GLU A 275 -12.80 20.03 23.32
C GLU A 275 -13.46 20.14 24.71
N GLN A 276 -13.79 19.02 25.34
CA GLN A 276 -14.32 18.99 26.72
C GLN A 276 -13.26 19.43 27.72
N GLU A 277 -12.01 19.07 27.55
CA GLU A 277 -10.91 19.50 28.38
C GLU A 277 -10.69 21.02 28.28
N ILE A 278 -10.66 21.58 27.07
CA ILE A 278 -10.59 23.03 26.84
C ILE A 278 -11.75 23.74 27.55
N LYS A 279 -12.99 23.23 27.43
CA LYS A 279 -14.15 23.79 28.11
C LYS A 279 -14.00 23.78 29.63
N ARG A 280 -13.44 22.69 30.19
CA ARG A 280 -13.25 22.54 31.64
C ARG A 280 -12.17 23.49 32.20
N LEU A 281 -11.10 23.73 31.41
CA LEU A 281 -9.95 24.53 31.83
C LEU A 281 -10.13 26.03 31.61
N ALA A 282 -11.04 26.43 30.74
CA ALA A 282 -11.29 27.84 30.45
C ALA A 282 -11.94 28.54 31.64
N GLU A 283 -11.37 29.66 32.04
CA GLU A 283 -11.87 30.50 33.17
C GLU A 283 -13.07 31.35 32.78
N HIS A 284 -13.16 31.74 31.49
CA HIS A 284 -14.25 32.55 30.94
C HIS A 284 -14.53 32.25 29.46
N ASN A 285 -15.71 32.68 28.98
CA ASN A 285 -16.22 32.31 27.64
C ASN A 285 -15.31 32.79 26.49
N GLU A 286 -14.65 33.91 26.62
CA GLU A 286 -13.77 34.42 25.57
C GLU A 286 -12.51 33.53 25.42
N GLN A 287 -11.89 33.18 26.53
CA GLN A 287 -10.77 32.21 26.55
C GLN A 287 -11.18 30.87 25.93
N PHE A 288 -12.34 30.34 26.34
CA PHE A 288 -12.87 29.09 25.75
C PHE A 288 -12.99 29.17 24.23
N LYS A 289 -13.59 30.27 23.70
CA LYS A 289 -13.77 30.43 22.24
C LYS A 289 -12.43 30.54 21.52
N ASN A 290 -11.48 31.26 22.06
CA ASN A 290 -10.16 31.45 21.47
C ASN A 290 -9.38 30.13 21.44
N GLU A 291 -9.30 29.43 22.56
CA GLU A 291 -8.62 28.14 22.66
C GLU A 291 -9.28 27.04 21.77
N LEU A 292 -10.63 27.00 21.75
CA LEU A 292 -11.35 26.08 20.89
C LEU A 292 -11.08 26.34 19.40
N THR A 293 -11.09 27.62 19.01
CA THR A 293 -10.82 28.01 17.62
C THR A 293 -9.36 27.67 17.24
N CYS A 294 -8.40 27.93 18.13
CA CYS A 294 -7.00 27.57 17.93
C CYS A 294 -6.85 26.06 17.75
N TYR A 295 -7.45 25.28 18.62
CA TYR A 295 -7.43 23.82 18.54
C TYR A 295 -8.05 23.31 17.22
N GLN A 296 -9.23 23.80 16.86
CA GLN A 296 -9.93 23.37 15.63
C GLN A 296 -9.14 23.71 14.37
N ASN A 297 -8.49 24.86 14.32
CA ASN A 297 -7.63 25.27 13.21
C ASN A 297 -6.33 24.45 13.11
N SER A 298 -5.90 23.85 14.20
CA SER A 298 -4.68 23.02 14.26
C SER A 298 -4.95 21.54 13.89
N GLN A 299 -6.23 21.13 13.79
CA GLN A 299 -6.59 19.78 13.41
C GLN A 299 -6.32 19.53 11.93
N VAL A 300 -5.96 18.28 11.60
CA VAL A 300 -5.75 17.85 10.22
C VAL A 300 -6.74 16.73 9.88
N ASN A 301 -7.10 16.64 8.62
CA ASN A 301 -7.92 15.55 8.11
C ASN A 301 -7.20 14.20 8.32
N VAL A 302 -7.93 13.21 8.84
CA VAL A 302 -7.39 11.89 9.22
C VAL A 302 -6.82 11.15 8.01
N GLU A 303 -7.51 11.18 6.87
CA GLU A 303 -7.05 10.52 5.64
C GLU A 303 -5.76 11.17 5.11
N ILE A 304 -5.67 12.51 5.16
CA ILE A 304 -4.46 13.24 4.77
C ILE A 304 -3.29 12.85 5.69
N MET A 305 -3.52 12.75 7.01
CA MET A 305 -2.47 12.32 7.94
C MET A 305 -2.04 10.88 7.70
N LEU A 306 -3.00 9.97 7.44
CA LEU A 306 -2.70 8.59 7.11
C LEU A 306 -1.79 8.49 5.86
N LYS A 307 -2.12 9.20 4.79
CA LYS A 307 -1.34 9.22 3.54
C LYS A 307 0.03 9.91 3.68
N LYS A 308 0.20 10.81 4.65
CA LYS A 308 1.47 11.50 4.92
C LYS A 308 2.35 10.79 5.96
N ASN A 309 1.79 9.80 6.67
CA ASN A 309 2.54 9.05 7.67
C ASN A 309 3.64 8.21 6.99
N VAL A 310 4.87 8.34 7.50
CA VAL A 310 6.05 7.62 7.00
C VAL A 310 6.58 6.57 7.98
N ALA A 311 5.87 6.29 9.07
CA ALA A 311 6.30 5.32 10.08
C ALA A 311 6.29 3.86 9.54
N TYR A 312 5.70 3.62 8.39
CA TYR A 312 5.80 2.37 7.63
C TYR A 312 7.25 2.00 7.23
N LYS A 313 8.21 2.94 7.32
CA LYS A 313 9.64 2.65 7.15
C LYS A 313 10.18 1.56 8.09
N ARG A 314 9.43 1.24 9.15
CA ARG A 314 9.71 0.14 10.09
C ARG A 314 9.19 -1.21 9.62
N LEU A 315 8.36 -1.24 8.57
CA LEU A 315 7.80 -2.48 8.03
C LEU A 315 8.89 -3.25 7.26
N PHE A 316 9.03 -4.55 7.51
CA PHE A 316 10.06 -5.38 6.89
C PHE A 316 10.02 -5.40 5.35
N HIS A 317 8.83 -5.22 4.76
CA HIS A 317 8.69 -5.07 3.30
C HIS A 317 9.42 -3.82 2.77
N TYR A 318 9.50 -2.76 3.58
CA TYR A 318 10.25 -1.56 3.22
C TYR A 318 11.76 -1.83 3.21
N ASP A 319 12.23 -2.72 4.08
CA ASP A 319 13.64 -3.15 4.06
C ASP A 319 13.96 -4.01 2.83
N TRP A 320 13.01 -4.80 2.32
CA TRP A 320 13.17 -5.49 1.05
C TRP A 320 13.33 -4.52 -0.12
N LEU A 321 12.48 -3.48 -0.16
CA LEU A 321 12.63 -2.41 -1.17
C LEU A 321 13.98 -1.73 -1.07
N ARG A 322 14.46 -1.43 0.15
CA ARG A 322 15.80 -0.87 0.37
C ARG A 322 16.89 -1.79 -0.16
N GLN A 323 16.76 -3.08 0.06
CA GLN A 323 17.73 -4.07 -0.41
C GLN A 323 17.77 -4.11 -1.94
N ASP A 324 16.62 -4.14 -2.60
CA ASP A 324 16.54 -4.13 -4.06
C ASP A 324 17.22 -2.90 -4.69
N ILE A 325 17.00 -1.72 -4.09
CA ILE A 325 17.63 -0.48 -4.59
C ILE A 325 19.14 -0.52 -4.39
N ARG A 326 19.64 -1.03 -3.26
CA ARG A 326 21.09 -1.22 -3.05
C ARG A 326 21.71 -2.14 -4.11
N GLU A 327 21.10 -3.30 -4.31
CA GLU A 327 21.58 -4.27 -5.31
C GLU A 327 21.55 -3.69 -6.73
N TYR A 328 20.54 -2.91 -7.07
CA TYR A 328 20.45 -2.22 -8.35
C TYR A 328 21.62 -1.23 -8.54
N LEU A 329 21.94 -0.43 -7.54
CA LEU A 329 23.01 0.55 -7.59
C LEU A 329 24.39 -0.11 -7.64
N GLU A 330 24.61 -1.19 -6.88
CA GLU A 330 25.87 -1.95 -6.87
C GLU A 330 26.17 -2.62 -8.22
N ARG A 331 25.15 -3.14 -8.91
CA ARG A 331 25.31 -3.68 -10.29
C ARG A 331 25.69 -2.61 -11.30
N GLY A 332 25.63 -1.34 -10.91
CA GLY A 332 25.98 -0.17 -11.72
C GLY A 332 27.44 0.25 -11.66
N LYS A 333 28.14 -0.27 -10.64
CA LYS A 333 29.58 -0.06 -10.46
C LYS A 333 30.36 -1.16 -11.20
#